data_e134b60bdd695683f1749fa99a12227c
#
_entry.id   e134b60bdd695683f1749fa99a12227c
#
_cell.length_a   1.000
_cell.length_b   1.000
_cell.length_c   1.000
_cell.angle_alpha   90.00
_cell.angle_beta   90.00
_cell.angle_gamma   90.00
#
_symmetry.space_group_name_H-M   'P 1'
#
loop_
_entity.id
_entity.type
_entity.pdbx_description
1 polymer ?
#
loop_
_entity_poly.entity_id
_entity_poly.type
_entity_poly.pdbx_seq_one_letter_code
_entity_poly.pdbx_strand_id
1 'polypeptide(L)'
;LLYAVVTDKTRDALISQHLAEFLPDYMQPRRVILRDDLPRTWNGKIDRNLLGSESFDRRAAPAAPGNDRERRVLEMWTRILDEKEVGIDDDFFQLGGDSLAAVHLVNSIKREMSVEVSIQDVFMAPTIRSLVERIEKSLGVDVDEGEL
;
A
#
# COMPACT_ATOMS: atom_id res chain seq x y z
N LEU A 1 -2.73 15.50 -3.18
CA LEU A 1 -2.48 14.12 -3.65
C LEU A 1 -2.49 14.09 -5.16
N LEU A 2 -1.51 13.41 -5.73
CA LEU A 2 -1.40 13.24 -7.17
C LEU A 2 -1.67 11.78 -7.53
N TYR A 3 -2.56 11.59 -8.49
CA TYR A 3 -2.87 10.28 -9.03
C TYR A 3 -2.64 10.29 -10.54
N ALA A 4 -2.21 9.16 -11.06
CA ALA A 4 -2.18 8.92 -12.49
C ALA A 4 -3.30 7.95 -12.85
N VAL A 5 -4.09 8.30 -13.86
CA VAL A 5 -5.17 7.45 -14.34
C VAL A 5 -4.81 7.00 -15.75
N VAL A 6 -4.76 5.70 -15.96
CA VAL A 6 -4.33 5.13 -17.23
C VAL A 6 -5.30 4.05 -17.69
N THR A 7 -5.30 3.78 -18.97
CA THR A 7 -6.18 2.75 -19.56
C THR A 7 -5.41 1.48 -19.95
N ASP A 8 -4.10 1.55 -20.03
CA ASP A 8 -3.29 0.39 -20.39
C ASP A 8 -2.98 -0.46 -19.17
N LYS A 9 -3.77 -1.51 -18.99
CA LYS A 9 -3.65 -2.39 -17.82
C LYS A 9 -2.47 -3.34 -17.89
N THR A 10 -1.84 -3.46 -19.05
CA THR A 10 -0.74 -4.42 -19.19
C THR A 10 0.60 -3.89 -18.75
N ARG A 11 0.69 -2.59 -18.44
CA ARG A 11 1.94 -1.93 -18.17
C ARG A 11 1.99 -1.16 -16.85
N ASP A 12 1.12 -1.48 -15.91
CA ASP A 12 1.06 -0.73 -14.67
C ASP A 12 2.39 -0.70 -13.91
N ALA A 13 3.06 -1.85 -13.81
CA ALA A 13 4.36 -1.93 -13.16
C ALA A 13 5.42 -1.13 -13.92
N LEU A 14 5.38 -1.19 -15.24
CA LEU A 14 6.33 -0.45 -16.08
C LEU A 14 6.09 1.05 -16.01
N ILE A 15 4.84 1.46 -15.87
CA ILE A 15 4.50 2.88 -15.73
C ILE A 15 5.13 3.44 -14.45
N SER A 16 5.00 2.75 -13.34
CA SER A 16 5.57 3.18 -12.06
C SER A 16 7.09 3.28 -12.15
N GLN A 17 7.76 2.30 -12.75
CA GLN A 17 9.20 2.32 -12.94
C GLN A 17 9.63 3.47 -13.83
N HIS A 18 8.91 3.69 -14.92
CA HIS A 18 9.21 4.74 -15.86
C HIS A 18 9.09 6.12 -15.21
N LEU A 19 8.03 6.33 -14.44
CA LEU A 19 7.84 7.59 -13.72
C LEU A 19 8.94 7.82 -12.69
N ALA A 20 9.39 6.76 -12.03
CA ALA A 20 10.47 6.86 -11.05
C ALA A 20 11.79 7.30 -11.69
N GLU A 21 12.01 6.94 -12.96
CA GLU A 21 13.23 7.35 -13.68
C GLU A 21 13.20 8.81 -14.13
N PHE A 22 12.03 9.33 -14.48
CA PHE A 22 11.93 10.63 -15.13
C PHE A 22 11.38 11.73 -14.25
N LEU A 23 10.77 11.42 -13.12
CA LEU A 23 10.18 12.40 -12.23
C LEU A 23 10.85 12.40 -10.87
N PRO A 24 11.08 13.59 -10.27
CA PRO A 24 11.48 13.65 -8.86
C PRO A 24 10.41 13.05 -7.96
N ASP A 25 10.79 12.62 -6.76
CA ASP A 25 9.89 11.96 -5.84
C ASP A 25 8.64 12.78 -5.56
N TYR A 26 8.77 14.09 -5.42
CA TYR A 26 7.63 14.96 -5.11
C TYR A 26 6.65 15.11 -6.27
N MET A 27 7.04 14.75 -7.48
CA MET A 27 6.20 14.81 -8.67
C MET A 27 5.62 13.46 -9.07
N GLN A 28 6.04 12.39 -8.41
CA GLN A 28 5.52 11.08 -8.72
C GLN A 28 4.10 10.92 -8.21
N PRO A 29 3.20 10.27 -9.00
CA PRO A 29 1.85 10.03 -8.53
C PRO A 29 1.86 9.03 -7.38
N ARG A 30 0.99 9.23 -6.43
CA ARG A 30 0.86 8.35 -5.28
C ARG A 30 0.31 7.00 -5.69
N ARG A 31 -0.55 6.98 -6.69
CA ARG A 31 -1.13 5.75 -7.24
C ARG A 31 -1.27 5.87 -8.74
N VAL A 32 -1.13 4.73 -9.39
CA VAL A 32 -1.52 4.58 -10.80
C VAL A 32 -2.84 3.84 -10.80
N ILE A 33 -3.86 4.46 -11.35
CA ILE A 33 -5.22 3.92 -11.34
C ILE A 33 -5.56 3.42 -12.73
N LEU A 34 -5.94 2.15 -12.81
CA LEU A 34 -6.27 1.53 -14.08
C LEU A 34 -7.77 1.62 -14.33
N ARG A 35 -8.12 2.11 -15.50
CA ARG A 35 -9.52 2.21 -15.93
C ARG A 35 -9.67 1.59 -17.31
N ASP A 36 -10.87 1.12 -17.61
CA ASP A 36 -11.16 0.60 -18.94
C ASP A 36 -11.23 1.72 -19.96
N ASP A 37 -11.69 2.91 -19.56
CA ASP A 37 -11.77 4.07 -20.40
C ASP A 37 -11.70 5.33 -19.55
N LEU A 38 -11.33 6.44 -20.15
CA LEU A 38 -11.32 7.74 -19.50
C LEU A 38 -12.61 8.49 -19.81
N PRO A 39 -13.21 9.15 -18.81
CA PRO A 39 -14.41 9.94 -19.07
C PRO A 39 -14.09 11.12 -20.00
N ARG A 40 -15.02 11.44 -20.86
CA ARG A 40 -14.85 12.52 -21.83
C ARG A 40 -15.99 13.51 -21.74
N THR A 41 -15.66 14.77 -22.05
CA THR A 41 -16.65 15.81 -22.14
C THR A 41 -17.42 15.68 -23.47
N TRP A 42 -18.48 16.48 -23.60
CA TRP A 42 -19.30 16.43 -24.84
C TRP A 42 -18.50 16.74 -26.10
N ASN A 43 -17.38 17.47 -26.00
CA ASN A 43 -16.55 17.79 -27.14
C ASN A 43 -15.38 16.80 -27.37
N GLY A 44 -15.41 15.68 -26.65
CA GLY A 44 -14.43 14.60 -26.84
C GLY A 44 -13.13 14.74 -26.06
N LYS A 45 -13.00 15.76 -25.25
CA LYS A 45 -11.80 15.92 -24.39
C LYS A 45 -11.95 15.13 -23.11
N ILE A 46 -10.80 14.73 -22.51
CA ILE A 46 -10.82 14.05 -21.22
C ILE A 46 -11.43 14.96 -20.17
N ASP A 47 -12.41 14.42 -19.43
CA ASP A 47 -13.09 15.18 -18.39
C ASP A 47 -12.30 15.10 -17.10
N ARG A 48 -11.40 16.03 -16.92
CA ARG A 48 -10.53 16.09 -15.74
C ARG A 48 -11.28 16.47 -14.47
N ASN A 49 -12.36 17.24 -14.62
CA ASN A 49 -13.19 17.62 -13.46
C ASN A 49 -13.89 16.38 -12.89
N LEU A 50 -14.41 15.53 -13.76
CA LEU A 50 -15.05 14.30 -13.32
C LEU A 50 -14.03 13.37 -12.66
N LEU A 51 -12.84 13.22 -13.25
CA LEU A 51 -11.77 12.43 -12.67
C LEU A 51 -11.38 12.97 -11.28
N GLY A 52 -11.27 14.28 -11.16
CA GLY A 52 -10.91 14.90 -9.88
C GLY A 52 -11.97 14.76 -8.81
N SER A 53 -13.23 14.60 -9.22
CA SER A 53 -14.34 14.43 -8.26
C SER A 53 -14.58 12.98 -7.89
N GLU A 54 -14.05 12.02 -8.64
CA GLU A 54 -14.17 10.62 -8.32
C GLU A 54 -13.31 10.26 -7.11
N SER A 55 -13.85 9.39 -6.27
CA SER A 55 -13.10 8.87 -5.14
C SER A 55 -12.31 7.64 -5.61
N PHE A 56 -11.05 7.83 -5.92
CA PHE A 56 -10.18 6.72 -6.32
C PHE A 56 -9.79 5.82 -5.14
N ASP A 57 -10.17 6.24 -3.95
CA ASP A 57 -9.98 5.39 -2.78
C ASP A 57 -11.12 4.39 -2.62
N ARG A 58 -12.15 4.48 -3.44
CA ARG A 58 -13.24 3.50 -3.45
C ARG A 58 -12.81 2.26 -4.19
N ARG A 59 -12.16 1.43 -3.47
CA ARG A 59 -11.95 0.06 -3.88
C ARG A 59 -13.08 -0.79 -3.39
N ALA A 60 -13.06 -2.08 -3.78
CA ALA A 60 -13.77 -3.07 -3.01
C ALA A 60 -13.41 -2.88 -1.54
N ALA A 61 -14.33 -3.18 -0.64
CA ALA A 61 -14.09 -2.98 0.79
C ALA A 61 -12.72 -3.51 1.18
N PRO A 62 -11.91 -2.75 1.95
CA PRO A 62 -10.59 -3.24 2.33
C PRO A 62 -10.71 -4.54 3.10
N ALA A 63 -9.77 -5.44 2.85
CA ALA A 63 -9.75 -6.72 3.54
C ALA A 63 -9.54 -6.52 5.03
N ALA A 64 -10.40 -7.10 5.85
CA ALA A 64 -10.36 -6.93 7.28
C ALA A 64 -9.26 -7.79 7.91
N PRO A 65 -8.68 -7.36 9.05
CA PRO A 65 -7.69 -8.18 9.75
C PRO A 65 -8.30 -9.46 10.27
N GLY A 66 -7.57 -10.56 10.10
CA GLY A 66 -8.01 -11.86 10.53
C GLY A 66 -7.55 -12.27 11.93
N ASN A 67 -6.61 -11.51 12.52
CA ASN A 67 -6.10 -11.80 13.85
C ASN A 67 -5.63 -10.51 14.52
N ASP A 68 -5.22 -10.61 15.80
CA ASP A 68 -4.81 -9.43 16.57
C ASP A 68 -3.54 -8.79 16.05
N ARG A 69 -2.60 -9.58 15.53
CA ARG A 69 -1.36 -9.02 14.98
C ARG A 69 -1.64 -8.19 13.75
N GLU A 70 -2.48 -8.69 12.86
CA GLU A 70 -2.88 -7.93 11.68
C GLU A 70 -3.60 -6.65 12.07
N ARG A 71 -4.46 -6.72 13.09
CA ARG A 71 -5.17 -5.53 13.57
C ARG A 71 -4.20 -4.49 14.12
N ARG A 72 -3.22 -4.91 14.91
CA ARG A 72 -2.25 -3.98 15.48
C ARG A 72 -1.39 -3.32 14.41
N VAL A 73 -0.93 -4.08 13.44
CA VAL A 73 -0.15 -3.53 12.33
C VAL A 73 -1.03 -2.60 11.50
N LEU A 74 -2.29 -2.94 11.28
CA LEU A 74 -3.25 -2.09 10.60
C LEU A 74 -3.38 -0.73 11.29
N GLU A 75 -3.52 -0.72 12.61
CA GLU A 75 -3.60 0.51 13.37
C GLU A 75 -2.33 1.36 13.22
N MET A 76 -1.17 0.73 13.24
CA MET A 76 0.10 1.42 13.02
C MET A 76 0.16 2.04 11.64
N TRP A 77 -0.26 1.30 10.62
CA TRP A 77 -0.27 1.79 9.24
C TRP A 77 -1.19 2.99 9.09
N THR A 78 -2.39 2.93 9.67
CA THR A 78 -3.33 4.05 9.56
C THR A 78 -2.78 5.31 10.20
N ARG A 79 -2.06 5.18 11.31
CA ARG A 79 -1.43 6.34 11.96
C ARG A 79 -0.28 6.89 11.14
N ILE A 80 0.61 6.01 10.68
CA ILE A 80 1.85 6.41 10.01
C ILE A 80 1.55 6.96 8.62
N LEU A 81 0.62 6.34 7.89
CA LEU A 81 0.29 6.74 6.53
C LEU A 81 -0.82 7.79 6.47
N ASP A 82 -1.47 8.07 7.60
CA ASP A 82 -2.63 8.97 7.68
C ASP A 82 -3.70 8.57 6.67
N GLU A 83 -3.98 7.27 6.59
CA GLU A 83 -4.99 6.70 5.71
C GLU A 83 -6.07 6.02 6.54
N LYS A 84 -7.33 6.29 6.21
CA LYS A 84 -8.46 5.75 6.97
C LYS A 84 -8.91 4.39 6.48
N GLU A 85 -8.75 4.12 5.20
CA GLU A 85 -9.22 2.89 4.60
C GLU A 85 -8.03 2.07 4.13
N VAL A 86 -7.51 1.25 5.03
CA VAL A 86 -6.39 0.37 4.76
C VAL A 86 -6.83 -1.08 4.92
N GLY A 87 -6.54 -1.92 3.92
CA GLY A 87 -6.79 -3.34 3.99
C GLY A 87 -5.48 -4.10 4.21
N ILE A 88 -5.58 -5.34 4.68
CA ILE A 88 -4.40 -6.15 4.98
C ILE A 88 -3.66 -6.60 3.72
N ASP A 89 -4.28 -6.48 2.56
CA ASP A 89 -3.64 -6.80 1.28
C ASP A 89 -3.15 -5.57 0.53
N ASP A 90 -3.28 -4.39 1.12
CA ASP A 90 -2.79 -3.16 0.51
C ASP A 90 -1.28 -3.05 0.65
N ASP A 91 -0.65 -2.48 -0.38
CA ASP A 91 0.80 -2.29 -0.41
C ASP A 91 1.18 -1.00 0.32
N PHE A 92 2.12 -1.11 1.27
CA PHE A 92 2.56 0.02 2.10
C PHE A 92 3.05 1.19 1.25
N PHE A 93 3.83 0.90 0.23
CA PHE A 93 4.45 1.94 -0.59
C PHE A 93 3.46 2.56 -1.57
N GLN A 94 2.49 1.78 -2.03
CA GLN A 94 1.42 2.32 -2.88
C GLN A 94 0.47 3.23 -2.11
N LEU A 95 0.33 3.01 -0.81
CA LEU A 95 -0.46 3.88 0.05
C LEU A 95 0.27 5.17 0.42
N GLY A 96 1.48 5.34 -0.06
CA GLY A 96 2.26 6.53 0.21
C GLY A 96 3.37 6.35 1.22
N GLY A 97 3.63 5.12 1.63
CA GLY A 97 4.76 4.83 2.51
C GLY A 97 6.08 5.06 1.79
N ASP A 98 7.05 5.58 2.52
CA ASP A 98 8.40 5.78 2.05
C ASP A 98 9.38 5.19 3.06
N SER A 99 10.67 5.39 2.83
CA SER A 99 11.70 4.84 3.73
C SER A 99 11.56 5.37 5.15
N LEU A 100 11.21 6.64 5.30
CA LEU A 100 11.01 7.22 6.63
C LEU A 100 9.81 6.60 7.32
N ALA A 101 8.71 6.43 6.60
CA ALA A 101 7.53 5.77 7.14
C ALA A 101 7.84 4.33 7.53
N ALA A 102 8.66 3.63 6.72
CA ALA A 102 9.08 2.26 7.06
C ALA A 102 9.88 2.22 8.35
N VAL A 103 10.76 3.20 8.57
CA VAL A 103 11.50 3.31 9.83
C VAL A 103 10.54 3.50 11.01
N HIS A 104 9.55 4.37 10.86
CA HIS A 104 8.54 4.58 11.90
C HIS A 104 7.76 3.30 12.18
N LEU A 105 7.41 2.57 11.12
CA LEU A 105 6.68 1.31 11.27
C LEU A 105 7.50 0.27 12.03
N VAL A 106 8.76 0.11 11.66
CA VAL A 106 9.67 -0.84 12.32
C VAL A 106 9.80 -0.52 13.81
N ASN A 107 9.99 0.77 14.14
CA ASN A 107 10.11 1.20 15.52
C ASN A 107 8.81 1.01 16.31
N SER A 108 7.68 1.24 15.66
CA SER A 108 6.38 1.04 16.31
C SER A 108 6.12 -0.43 16.59
N ILE A 109 6.47 -1.31 15.65
CA ILE A 109 6.32 -2.75 15.84
C ILE A 109 7.18 -3.21 17.01
N LYS A 110 8.42 -2.76 17.08
CA LYS A 110 9.31 -3.11 18.17
C LYS A 110 8.77 -2.64 19.52
N ARG A 111 8.28 -1.41 19.58
CA ARG A 111 7.77 -0.81 20.81
C ARG A 111 6.46 -1.43 21.27
N GLU A 112 5.54 -1.63 20.35
CA GLU A 112 4.18 -2.04 20.68
C GLU A 112 3.97 -3.55 20.68
N MET A 113 4.74 -4.28 19.90
CA MET A 113 4.59 -5.73 19.78
C MET A 113 5.79 -6.50 20.32
N SER A 114 6.85 -5.81 20.69
CA SER A 114 8.11 -6.42 21.19
C SER A 114 8.72 -7.39 20.17
N VAL A 115 8.60 -7.09 18.90
CA VAL A 115 9.13 -7.89 17.81
C VAL A 115 10.12 -7.04 17.02
N GLU A 116 11.24 -7.62 16.67
CA GLU A 116 12.22 -6.94 15.82
C GLU A 116 11.97 -7.27 14.36
N VAL A 117 11.74 -6.22 13.59
CA VAL A 117 11.55 -6.29 12.15
C VAL A 117 12.51 -5.30 11.53
N SER A 118 13.12 -5.66 10.42
CA SER A 118 14.01 -4.75 9.72
C SER A 118 13.26 -3.97 8.65
N ILE A 119 13.86 -2.86 8.21
CA ILE A 119 13.31 -2.11 7.08
C ILE A 119 13.24 -3.00 5.84
N GLN A 120 14.24 -3.86 5.67
CA GLN A 120 14.26 -4.81 4.56
C GLN A 120 13.04 -5.74 4.60
N ASP A 121 12.61 -6.15 5.79
CA ASP A 121 11.41 -6.98 5.92
C ASP A 121 10.18 -6.27 5.40
N VAL A 122 10.07 -4.96 5.61
CA VAL A 122 8.94 -4.18 5.09
C VAL A 122 8.99 -4.13 3.56
N PHE A 123 10.18 -3.98 2.98
CA PHE A 123 10.32 -3.98 1.53
C PHE A 123 9.99 -5.34 0.92
N MET A 124 10.38 -6.41 1.59
CA MET A 124 10.15 -7.77 1.10
C MET A 124 8.70 -8.22 1.31
N ALA A 125 8.03 -7.67 2.31
CA ALA A 125 6.67 -8.02 2.68
C ALA A 125 5.86 -6.74 2.87
N PRO A 126 5.46 -6.05 1.78
CA PRO A 126 4.88 -4.72 1.87
C PRO A 126 3.39 -4.68 2.20
N THR A 127 2.73 -5.82 2.41
CA THR A 127 1.34 -5.85 2.86
C THR A 127 1.28 -6.26 4.32
N ILE A 128 0.18 -5.90 4.99
CA ILE A 128 0.01 -6.28 6.39
C ILE A 128 0.00 -7.81 6.53
N ARG A 129 -0.72 -8.49 5.64
CA ARG A 129 -0.79 -9.94 5.66
C ARG A 129 0.59 -10.58 5.55
N SER A 130 1.37 -10.17 4.56
CA SER A 130 2.68 -10.75 4.34
C SER A 130 3.68 -10.38 5.44
N LEU A 131 3.58 -9.16 5.96
CA LEU A 131 4.46 -8.72 7.03
C LEU A 131 4.18 -9.49 8.33
N VAL A 132 2.91 -9.69 8.67
CA VAL A 132 2.53 -10.47 9.85
C VAL A 132 2.97 -11.93 9.71
N GLU A 133 2.80 -12.51 8.52
CA GLU A 133 3.30 -13.87 8.27
C GLU A 133 4.80 -13.95 8.51
N ARG A 134 5.53 -12.96 8.06
CA ARG A 134 6.99 -12.91 8.24
C ARG A 134 7.35 -12.76 9.71
N ILE A 135 6.61 -11.95 10.45
CA ILE A 135 6.78 -11.81 11.90
C ILE A 135 6.53 -13.13 12.60
N GLU A 136 5.45 -13.81 12.25
CA GLU A 136 5.09 -15.08 12.87
C GLU A 136 6.14 -16.14 12.60
N LYS A 137 6.70 -16.18 11.41
CA LYS A 137 7.79 -17.09 11.08
C LYS A 137 9.02 -16.81 11.93
N SER A 138 9.36 -15.55 12.13
CA SER A 138 10.52 -15.20 12.92
C SER A 138 10.32 -15.53 14.40
N LEU A 139 9.09 -15.56 14.86
CA LEU A 139 8.77 -15.96 16.22
C LEU A 139 8.62 -17.46 16.38
N GLY A 140 8.65 -18.22 15.27
CA GLY A 140 8.46 -19.64 15.30
C GLY A 140 7.02 -20.09 15.54
N VAL A 141 6.08 -19.18 15.40
CA VAL A 141 4.67 -19.49 15.68
C VAL A 141 4.10 -20.46 14.65
N ASP A 142 4.52 -20.30 13.42
CA ASP A 142 4.05 -21.16 12.35
C ASP A 142 4.67 -22.56 12.40
N VAL A 143 5.66 -22.74 13.20
CA VAL A 143 6.36 -24.02 13.29
C VAL A 143 5.48 -25.08 13.92
N ASP A 144 4.49 -24.67 14.66
CA ASP A 144 3.58 -25.59 15.30
C ASP A 144 2.89 -26.52 14.33
N GLU A 145 2.67 -26.05 13.14
CA GLU A 145 2.10 -26.94 12.16
C GLU A 145 3.06 -28.03 11.77
N GLY A 146 4.25 -27.81 11.99
CA GLY A 146 5.19 -28.86 11.77
C GLY A 146 5.28 -29.70 12.92
N GLU A 147 5.21 -29.51 13.41
CA GLU A 147 5.50 -30.19 14.18
C GLU A 147 5.10 -30.89 14.69
N LEU A 148 4.79 -30.81 14.52
CA LEU A 148 4.33 -31.57 15.05
C LEU A 148 4.64 -32.56 15.04
#